data_463fb0cdfc220c1a20c74b07894d42a4
#
_entry.id   463fb0cdfc220c1a20c74b07894d42a4
#
_cell.length_a   1.000
_cell.length_b   1.000
_cell.length_c   1.000
_cell.angle_alpha   90.00
_cell.angle_beta   90.00
_cell.angle_gamma   90.00
#
_symmetry.space_group_name_H-M   'P 1'
#
loop_
_entity.id
_entity.type
_entity.pdbx_description
1 polymer ?
#
loop_
_entity_poly.entity_id
_entity_poly.type
_entity_poly.pdbx_seq_one_letter_code
_entity_poly.pdbx_strand_id
1 'polypeptide(L)'
;MGLAPYGKPIYTNKLREMFSMEKIFRFKLNMKFFDFCQINRMYTDAFIDLIGFPPREQESVMLQHHMDLAKSLQVVLEEILIKQIHDLREKVDSTNLCLSGGVALNCVATHAIRKTGLFNNIFIPPAAGDSGSALGAAALAHIEMTGKRHSYEPFTNPYLGPKFSNDNILEMLTSMEIEALDFREDREGFEQTIVEMLINGKVIGWFQGRMEFGPRALGARSIIADPRDPSMRDRLNALVKKREGFRPFAPALLEEEAANHIELSIPTPFMLETCQITSNLSLPAVTHVDGSCRPQTVTADTNPKFHSLLKAFYNATNCPILVNTSFNVRGEPIVCTPLDAVRCFGNSGIDVLVLEDFIIERTMLSEAFSKMAEIEFSFIQPPQDLFTGQSIEAIYTFI
;
A
#
# COMPACT_ATOMS: atom_id res chain seq x y z
N MET A 1 -7.52 9.82 -1.86
CA MET A 1 -6.77 9.92 -0.60
C MET A 1 -5.51 10.78 -0.73
N GLY A 2 -4.42 10.29 -1.35
CA GLY A 2 -3.12 10.98 -1.34
C GLY A 2 -3.09 12.37 -1.99
N LEU A 3 -3.99 12.70 -2.91
CA LEU A 3 -4.11 14.02 -3.51
C LEU A 3 -4.98 14.99 -2.68
N ALA A 4 -5.88 14.45 -1.87
CA ALA A 4 -6.86 15.24 -1.12
C ALA A 4 -6.25 16.31 -0.18
N PRO A 5 -5.13 16.09 0.53
CA PRO A 5 -4.52 17.09 1.38
C PRO A 5 -4.01 18.35 0.68
N TYR A 6 -3.80 18.30 -0.65
CA TYR A 6 -3.38 19.45 -1.44
C TYR A 6 -4.53 20.36 -1.86
N GLY A 7 -5.79 19.93 -1.69
CA GLY A 7 -6.98 20.63 -2.16
C GLY A 7 -7.84 21.23 -1.04
N LYS A 8 -8.84 22.02 -1.46
CA LYS A 8 -9.90 22.59 -0.64
C LYS A 8 -11.26 21.94 -1.00
N PRO A 9 -12.17 21.71 -0.05
CA PRO A 9 -13.44 20.99 -0.31
C PRO A 9 -14.52 21.89 -0.94
N ILE A 10 -14.20 22.58 -2.03
CA ILE A 10 -15.10 23.56 -2.66
C ILE A 10 -16.19 22.95 -3.56
N TYR A 11 -16.05 21.65 -3.91
CA TYR A 11 -17.03 20.94 -4.77
C TYR A 11 -17.99 20.04 -3.98
N THR A 12 -17.96 20.04 -2.64
CA THR A 12 -18.78 19.15 -1.81
C THR A 12 -20.27 19.24 -2.09
N ASN A 13 -20.81 20.47 -2.27
CA ASN A 13 -22.24 20.65 -2.57
C ASN A 13 -22.63 20.03 -3.92
N LYS A 14 -21.80 20.22 -4.97
CA LYS A 14 -21.99 19.60 -6.27
C LYS A 14 -21.94 18.06 -6.17
N LEU A 15 -20.96 17.52 -5.44
CA LEU A 15 -20.85 16.07 -5.26
C LEU A 15 -22.01 15.47 -4.48
N ARG A 16 -22.65 16.21 -3.56
CA ARG A 16 -23.85 15.73 -2.84
C ARG A 16 -25.07 15.58 -3.76
N GLU A 17 -25.11 16.22 -4.94
CA GLU A 17 -26.16 16.00 -5.95
C GLU A 17 -26.08 14.61 -6.61
N MET A 18 -24.91 13.95 -6.50
CA MET A 18 -24.65 12.64 -7.10
C MET A 18 -25.29 11.47 -6.35
N PHE A 19 -25.79 11.70 -5.16
CA PHE A 19 -26.41 10.65 -4.33
C PHE A 19 -27.49 11.24 -3.41
N SER A 20 -28.34 10.38 -2.89
CA SER A 20 -29.27 10.69 -1.81
C SER A 20 -29.06 9.72 -0.66
N MET A 21 -29.09 10.22 0.58
CA MET A 21 -29.12 9.37 1.78
C MET A 21 -30.57 8.96 2.05
N GLU A 22 -30.81 7.67 2.00
CA GLU A 22 -32.09 7.07 2.38
C GLU A 22 -32.08 6.69 3.87
N LYS A 23 -33.23 6.35 4.44
CA LYS A 23 -33.30 5.88 5.82
C LYS A 23 -32.55 4.54 5.94
N ILE A 24 -31.77 4.37 7.02
CA ILE A 24 -31.19 3.11 7.45
C ILE A 24 -30.11 2.55 6.51
N PHE A 25 -28.86 3.02 6.65
CA PHE A 25 -27.65 2.53 5.97
C PHE A 25 -27.64 2.66 4.45
N ARG A 26 -28.70 3.14 3.81
CA ARG A 26 -28.81 3.18 2.37
C ARG A 26 -28.47 4.54 1.83
N PHE A 27 -27.61 4.56 0.84
CA PHE A 27 -27.48 5.66 -0.08
C PHE A 27 -27.87 5.18 -1.49
N LYS A 28 -28.40 6.08 -2.29
CA LYS A 28 -28.77 5.81 -3.67
C LYS A 28 -27.99 6.74 -4.57
N LEU A 29 -27.26 6.17 -5.53
CA LEU A 29 -26.58 6.95 -6.55
C LEU A 29 -27.57 7.57 -7.53
N ASN A 30 -27.34 8.82 -7.90
CA ASN A 30 -28.03 9.46 -9.00
C ASN A 30 -27.38 9.03 -10.32
N MET A 31 -27.94 8.03 -10.96
CA MET A 31 -27.40 7.40 -12.16
C MET A 31 -27.28 8.34 -13.37
N LYS A 32 -27.79 9.56 -13.28
CA LYS A 32 -27.53 10.62 -14.27
C LYS A 32 -26.03 10.90 -14.42
N PHE A 33 -25.25 10.77 -13.35
CA PHE A 33 -23.83 11.12 -13.31
C PHE A 33 -22.88 9.94 -13.50
N PHE A 34 -23.41 8.69 -13.52
CA PHE A 34 -22.60 7.47 -13.57
C PHE A 34 -22.90 6.66 -14.82
N ASP A 35 -21.87 6.07 -15.39
CA ASP A 35 -21.96 5.11 -16.49
C ASP A 35 -21.01 3.93 -16.25
N PHE A 36 -21.49 2.95 -15.48
CA PHE A 36 -20.71 1.77 -15.14
C PHE A 36 -20.63 0.72 -16.24
N CYS A 37 -21.34 0.93 -17.36
CA CYS A 37 -21.32 0.03 -18.51
C CYS A 37 -20.21 0.39 -19.52
N GLN A 38 -19.55 1.51 -19.34
CA GLN A 38 -18.43 1.94 -20.19
C GLN A 38 -17.10 1.42 -19.65
N ILE A 39 -16.25 0.94 -20.54
CA ILE A 39 -14.93 0.42 -20.18
C ILE A 39 -13.96 1.58 -19.80
N ASN A 40 -14.05 2.69 -20.53
CA ASN A 40 -13.04 3.76 -20.45
C ASN A 40 -13.37 4.89 -19.47
N ARG A 41 -14.60 4.98 -18.97
CA ARG A 41 -14.99 5.97 -17.95
C ARG A 41 -16.23 5.51 -17.20
N MET A 42 -16.28 5.79 -15.91
CA MET A 42 -17.40 5.45 -15.04
C MET A 42 -18.35 6.62 -14.78
N TYR A 43 -18.22 7.72 -15.49
CA TYR A 43 -19.01 8.95 -15.32
C TYR A 43 -19.54 9.45 -16.68
N THR A 44 -20.64 10.19 -16.64
CA THR A 44 -21.31 10.77 -17.81
C THR A 44 -20.84 12.19 -18.09
N ASP A 45 -21.23 12.76 -19.24
CA ASP A 45 -21.02 14.17 -19.55
C ASP A 45 -21.74 15.09 -18.55
N ALA A 46 -22.90 14.66 -18.01
CA ALA A 46 -23.60 15.39 -16.96
C ALA A 46 -22.75 15.59 -15.70
N PHE A 47 -21.83 14.68 -15.39
CA PHE A 47 -20.86 14.89 -14.30
C PHE A 47 -19.83 15.95 -14.67
N ILE A 48 -19.34 15.97 -15.91
CA ILE A 48 -18.41 16.99 -16.40
C ILE A 48 -19.07 18.38 -16.31
N ASP A 49 -20.31 18.50 -16.75
CA ASP A 49 -21.10 19.74 -16.68
C ASP A 49 -21.31 20.19 -15.21
N LEU A 50 -21.62 19.24 -14.31
CA LEU A 50 -21.80 19.51 -12.90
C LEU A 50 -20.52 20.08 -12.27
N ILE A 51 -19.37 19.46 -12.53
CA ILE A 51 -18.08 19.88 -11.96
C ILE A 51 -17.59 21.16 -12.62
N GLY A 52 -17.77 21.31 -13.95
CA GLY A 52 -17.48 22.54 -14.71
C GLY A 52 -16.07 22.57 -15.33
N PHE A 53 -15.42 21.41 -15.48
CA PHE A 53 -14.15 21.29 -16.22
C PHE A 53 -13.99 19.88 -16.79
N PRO A 54 -13.20 19.73 -17.89
CA PRO A 54 -13.00 18.44 -18.54
C PRO A 54 -12.14 17.50 -17.68
N PRO A 55 -12.19 16.18 -17.97
CA PRO A 55 -11.29 15.21 -17.35
C PRO A 55 -9.83 15.59 -17.62
N ARG A 56 -8.96 15.28 -16.65
CA ARG A 56 -7.52 15.43 -16.82
C ARG A 56 -7.01 14.39 -17.83
N GLU A 57 -6.29 14.85 -18.83
CA GLU A 57 -5.55 13.94 -19.70
C GLU A 57 -4.45 13.22 -18.90
N GLN A 58 -4.23 11.97 -19.24
CA GLN A 58 -3.21 11.15 -18.59
C GLN A 58 -1.84 11.85 -18.67
N GLU A 59 -1.06 11.79 -17.60
CA GLU A 59 0.27 12.42 -17.46
C GLU A 59 0.29 13.96 -17.62
N SER A 60 -0.84 14.62 -17.84
CA SER A 60 -0.88 16.09 -17.87
C SER A 60 -0.64 16.70 -16.47
N VAL A 61 -0.34 18.00 -16.43
CA VAL A 61 -0.09 18.74 -15.18
C VAL A 61 -1.29 18.66 -14.24
N MET A 62 -1.02 18.37 -12.96
CA MET A 62 -2.03 18.40 -11.91
C MET A 62 -2.34 19.86 -11.53
N LEU A 63 -3.58 20.29 -11.80
CA LEU A 63 -4.04 21.65 -11.51
C LEU A 63 -4.79 21.70 -10.16
N GLN A 64 -4.94 22.90 -9.59
CA GLN A 64 -5.57 23.09 -8.28
C GLN A 64 -6.99 22.51 -8.22
N HIS A 65 -7.80 22.67 -9.24
CA HIS A 65 -9.16 22.13 -9.26
C HIS A 65 -9.23 20.59 -9.18
N HIS A 66 -8.20 19.88 -9.67
CA HIS A 66 -8.10 18.43 -9.51
C HIS A 66 -7.87 18.05 -8.05
N MET A 67 -7.03 18.81 -7.33
CA MET A 67 -6.75 18.64 -5.91
C MET A 67 -8.00 18.96 -5.07
N ASP A 68 -8.70 20.04 -5.43
CA ASP A 68 -9.93 20.47 -4.76
C ASP A 68 -11.08 19.45 -4.96
N LEU A 69 -11.19 18.87 -6.16
CA LEU A 69 -12.15 17.79 -6.42
C LEU A 69 -11.82 16.55 -5.59
N ALA A 70 -10.53 16.16 -5.53
CA ALA A 70 -10.09 15.02 -4.73
C ALA A 70 -10.36 15.23 -3.24
N LYS A 71 -10.14 16.44 -2.71
CA LYS A 71 -10.49 16.79 -1.33
C LYS A 71 -11.98 16.75 -1.09
N SER A 72 -12.76 17.33 -2.00
CA SER A 72 -14.22 17.35 -1.90
C SER A 72 -14.81 15.93 -1.90
N LEU A 73 -14.29 15.05 -2.78
CA LEU A 73 -14.73 13.65 -2.84
C LEU A 73 -14.40 12.91 -1.54
N GLN A 74 -13.19 13.12 -0.98
CA GLN A 74 -12.80 12.48 0.27
C GLN A 74 -13.70 12.92 1.43
N VAL A 75 -14.03 14.21 1.54
CA VAL A 75 -14.93 14.74 2.57
C VAL A 75 -16.33 14.14 2.44
N VAL A 76 -16.88 14.11 1.23
CA VAL A 76 -18.23 13.53 0.98
C VAL A 76 -18.26 12.03 1.29
N LEU A 77 -17.20 11.29 0.94
CA LEU A 77 -17.09 9.88 1.30
C LEU A 77 -17.10 9.66 2.83
N GLU A 78 -16.34 10.46 3.56
CA GLU A 78 -16.30 10.40 5.02
C GLU A 78 -17.67 10.72 5.63
N GLU A 79 -18.38 11.74 5.13
CA GLU A 79 -19.74 12.08 5.58
C GLU A 79 -20.71 10.90 5.39
N ILE A 80 -20.67 10.24 4.22
CA ILE A 80 -21.53 9.07 3.93
C ILE A 80 -21.23 7.94 4.93
N LEU A 81 -19.95 7.60 5.10
CA LEU A 81 -19.54 6.50 5.96
C LEU A 81 -19.87 6.78 7.43
N ILE A 82 -19.59 7.99 7.92
CA ILE A 82 -19.90 8.40 9.29
C ILE A 82 -21.41 8.34 9.52
N LYS A 83 -22.24 8.80 8.58
CA LYS A 83 -23.69 8.70 8.68
C LYS A 83 -24.15 7.24 8.77
N GLN A 84 -23.60 6.37 7.92
CA GLN A 84 -23.93 4.95 7.92
C GLN A 84 -23.59 4.27 9.25
N ILE A 85 -22.42 4.56 9.84
CA ILE A 85 -22.05 3.95 11.13
C ILE A 85 -22.84 4.51 12.31
N HIS A 86 -23.28 5.79 12.28
CA HIS A 86 -24.22 6.32 13.24
C HIS A 86 -25.54 5.57 13.18
N ASP A 87 -26.15 5.43 12.00
CA ASP A 87 -27.38 4.69 11.80
C ASP A 87 -27.24 3.21 12.24
N LEU A 88 -26.04 2.63 12.06
CA LEU A 88 -25.73 1.27 12.53
C LEU A 88 -25.71 1.20 14.06
N ARG A 89 -25.03 2.13 14.71
CA ARG A 89 -24.89 2.17 16.16
C ARG A 89 -26.24 2.35 16.87
N GLU A 90 -27.15 3.13 16.28
CA GLU A 90 -28.52 3.29 16.79
C GLU A 90 -29.35 1.99 16.77
N LYS A 91 -29.00 1.04 15.90
CA LYS A 91 -29.75 -0.21 15.70
C LYS A 91 -29.15 -1.43 16.35
N VAL A 92 -27.85 -1.42 16.54
CA VAL A 92 -27.10 -2.57 17.04
C VAL A 92 -26.34 -2.16 18.29
N ASP A 93 -26.68 -2.80 19.40
CA ASP A 93 -25.97 -2.56 20.67
C ASP A 93 -24.67 -3.36 20.72
N SER A 94 -23.68 -2.92 19.92
CA SER A 94 -22.33 -3.47 19.90
C SER A 94 -21.32 -2.34 19.93
N THR A 95 -20.28 -2.50 20.72
CA THR A 95 -19.12 -1.59 20.77
C THR A 95 -18.01 -2.00 19.80
N ASN A 96 -18.22 -3.08 19.04
CA ASN A 96 -17.27 -3.60 18.05
C ASN A 96 -17.81 -3.39 16.63
N LEU A 97 -16.96 -2.91 15.74
CA LEU A 97 -17.25 -2.70 14.31
C LEU A 97 -16.31 -3.52 13.45
N CYS A 98 -16.84 -4.25 12.48
CA CYS A 98 -16.07 -4.86 11.42
C CYS A 98 -16.32 -4.11 10.10
N LEU A 99 -15.26 -3.71 9.42
CA LEU A 99 -15.31 -3.08 8.09
C LEU A 99 -14.66 -3.99 7.05
N SER A 100 -15.32 -4.16 5.92
CA SER A 100 -14.82 -4.92 4.78
C SER A 100 -15.28 -4.25 3.48
N GLY A 101 -14.75 -4.71 2.34
CA GLY A 101 -14.90 -4.08 1.03
C GLY A 101 -13.73 -3.15 0.70
N GLY A 102 -13.53 -2.85 -0.61
CA GLY A 102 -12.42 -2.02 -1.07
C GLY A 102 -12.36 -0.63 -0.45
N VAL A 103 -13.52 -0.05 -0.07
CA VAL A 103 -13.58 1.27 0.60
C VAL A 103 -12.97 1.22 2.00
N ALA A 104 -12.99 0.08 2.69
CA ALA A 104 -12.34 -0.09 3.99
C ALA A 104 -10.80 0.06 3.94
N LEU A 105 -10.20 0.03 2.74
CA LEU A 105 -8.78 0.33 2.52
C LEU A 105 -8.49 1.84 2.46
N ASN A 106 -9.51 2.70 2.54
CA ASN A 106 -9.34 4.15 2.65
C ASN A 106 -8.98 4.54 4.08
N CYS A 107 -7.67 4.54 4.37
CA CYS A 107 -7.13 4.79 5.72
C CYS A 107 -7.49 6.18 6.29
N VAL A 108 -7.81 7.16 5.45
CA VAL A 108 -8.29 8.49 5.90
C VAL A 108 -9.72 8.38 6.40
N ALA A 109 -10.59 7.68 5.66
CA ALA A 109 -11.97 7.46 6.07
C ALA A 109 -12.07 6.55 7.31
N THR A 110 -11.24 5.51 7.41
CA THR A 110 -11.21 4.64 8.60
C THR A 110 -10.75 5.38 9.84
N HIS A 111 -9.76 6.27 9.70
CA HIS A 111 -9.35 7.16 10.78
C HIS A 111 -10.48 8.13 11.18
N ALA A 112 -11.21 8.71 10.22
CA ALA A 112 -12.38 9.57 10.51
C ALA A 112 -13.47 8.80 11.26
N ILE A 113 -13.74 7.54 10.89
CA ILE A 113 -14.66 6.65 11.61
C ILE A 113 -14.19 6.42 13.04
N ARG A 114 -12.91 6.12 13.27
CA ARG A 114 -12.36 5.91 14.61
C ARG A 114 -12.50 7.16 15.48
N LYS A 115 -12.25 8.34 14.93
CA LYS A 115 -12.40 9.62 15.63
C LYS A 115 -13.83 9.90 16.14
N THR A 116 -14.85 9.25 15.58
CA THR A 116 -16.23 9.41 16.09
C THR A 116 -16.39 8.86 17.50
N GLY A 117 -15.56 7.94 17.95
CA GLY A 117 -15.67 7.27 19.25
C GLY A 117 -16.90 6.37 19.42
N LEU A 118 -17.66 6.11 18.33
CA LEU A 118 -18.90 5.30 18.38
C LEU A 118 -18.64 3.83 18.69
N PHE A 119 -17.44 3.35 18.36
CA PHE A 119 -17.04 1.96 18.58
C PHE A 119 -15.69 1.93 19.30
N ASN A 120 -15.58 1.05 20.30
CA ASN A 120 -14.36 0.85 21.06
C ASN A 120 -13.31 0.09 20.23
N ASN A 121 -13.77 -0.92 19.48
CA ASN A 121 -12.92 -1.75 18.64
C ASN A 121 -13.39 -1.68 17.19
N ILE A 122 -12.46 -1.44 16.28
CA ILE A 122 -12.71 -1.48 14.84
C ILE A 122 -11.73 -2.48 14.24
N PHE A 123 -12.26 -3.51 13.61
CA PHE A 123 -11.47 -4.52 12.89
C PHE A 123 -11.63 -4.35 11.38
N ILE A 124 -10.51 -4.27 10.70
CA ILE A 124 -10.43 -4.24 9.24
C ILE A 124 -9.40 -5.30 8.84
N PRO A 125 -9.78 -6.32 8.06
CA PRO A 125 -8.82 -7.33 7.63
C PRO A 125 -7.79 -6.73 6.66
N PRO A 126 -6.54 -7.23 6.63
CA PRO A 126 -5.50 -6.72 5.73
C PRO A 126 -5.89 -6.84 4.25
N ALA A 127 -6.67 -7.85 3.90
CA ALA A 127 -7.25 -8.06 2.57
C ALA A 127 -8.74 -7.68 2.57
N ALA A 128 -9.08 -6.45 2.96
CA ALA A 128 -10.48 -6.00 3.07
C ALA A 128 -11.21 -5.93 1.72
N GLY A 129 -10.49 -5.82 0.60
CA GLY A 129 -11.05 -5.81 -0.77
C GLY A 129 -11.44 -7.19 -1.30
N ASP A 130 -11.53 -7.32 -2.62
CA ASP A 130 -12.01 -8.51 -3.32
C ASP A 130 -11.21 -9.78 -3.02
N SER A 131 -9.90 -9.67 -2.78
CA SER A 131 -9.06 -10.81 -2.42
C SER A 131 -9.49 -11.49 -1.12
N GLY A 132 -10.00 -10.75 -0.14
CA GLY A 132 -10.51 -11.29 1.13
C GLY A 132 -11.82 -12.04 0.99
N SER A 133 -12.56 -11.86 -0.09
CA SER A 133 -13.80 -12.61 -0.32
C SER A 133 -13.57 -14.11 -0.45
N ALA A 134 -12.38 -14.52 -0.90
CA ALA A 134 -12.00 -15.95 -0.95
C ALA A 134 -11.96 -16.58 0.45
N LEU A 135 -11.37 -15.88 1.44
CA LEU A 135 -11.39 -16.33 2.84
C LEU A 135 -12.82 -16.39 3.41
N GLY A 136 -13.62 -15.36 3.14
CA GLY A 136 -15.01 -15.32 3.57
C GLY A 136 -15.84 -16.44 2.98
N ALA A 137 -15.71 -16.73 1.69
CA ALA A 137 -16.39 -17.82 1.01
C ALA A 137 -15.98 -19.19 1.60
N ALA A 138 -14.69 -19.42 1.82
CA ALA A 138 -14.21 -20.65 2.45
C ALA A 138 -14.74 -20.84 3.88
N ALA A 139 -14.78 -19.76 4.67
CA ALA A 139 -15.33 -19.80 6.03
C ALA A 139 -16.84 -20.10 6.03
N LEU A 140 -17.62 -19.50 5.12
CA LEU A 140 -19.05 -19.79 4.97
C LEU A 140 -19.30 -21.23 4.56
N ALA A 141 -18.59 -21.73 3.53
CA ALA A 141 -18.69 -23.13 3.08
C ALA A 141 -18.36 -24.10 4.23
N HIS A 142 -17.32 -23.83 5.02
CA HIS A 142 -16.98 -24.65 6.17
C HIS A 142 -18.13 -24.69 7.20
N ILE A 143 -18.75 -23.56 7.52
CA ILE A 143 -19.89 -23.50 8.45
C ILE A 143 -21.10 -24.26 7.89
N GLU A 144 -21.41 -24.11 6.61
CA GLU A 144 -22.51 -24.83 5.95
C GLU A 144 -22.28 -26.35 5.95
N MET A 145 -21.05 -26.80 5.69
CA MET A 145 -20.71 -28.24 5.65
C MET A 145 -20.64 -28.88 7.03
N THR A 146 -20.21 -28.17 8.05
CA THR A 146 -19.92 -28.74 9.38
C THR A 146 -20.94 -28.38 10.45
N GLY A 147 -21.74 -27.34 10.21
CA GLY A 147 -22.62 -26.74 11.21
C GLY A 147 -21.87 -26.04 12.37
N LYS A 148 -20.57 -25.95 12.31
CA LYS A 148 -19.72 -25.44 13.40
C LYS A 148 -19.11 -24.09 13.03
N ARG A 149 -19.33 -23.12 13.91
CA ARG A 149 -18.46 -21.93 13.95
C ARG A 149 -17.23 -22.29 14.77
N HIS A 150 -16.04 -22.19 14.18
CA HIS A 150 -14.83 -22.26 14.97
C HIS A 150 -14.68 -20.98 15.80
N SER A 151 -14.19 -21.10 17.04
CA SER A 151 -13.58 -19.99 17.73
C SER A 151 -12.22 -19.74 17.08
N TYR A 152 -12.13 -18.70 16.29
CA TYR A 152 -10.85 -18.38 15.63
C TYR A 152 -10.02 -17.49 16.56
N GLU A 153 -8.72 -17.75 16.58
CA GLU A 153 -7.77 -16.75 17.02
C GLU A 153 -7.92 -15.49 16.16
N PRO A 154 -7.74 -14.31 16.72
CA PRO A 154 -7.79 -13.08 15.94
C PRO A 154 -6.87 -13.16 14.73
N PHE A 155 -7.34 -12.71 13.57
CA PHE A 155 -6.54 -12.68 12.35
C PHE A 155 -5.46 -11.59 12.47
N THR A 156 -4.30 -11.95 12.97
CA THR A 156 -3.17 -11.04 13.23
C THR A 156 -2.01 -11.23 12.26
N ASN A 157 -1.98 -12.36 11.54
CA ASN A 157 -0.87 -12.70 10.65
C ASN A 157 -1.29 -12.64 9.17
N PRO A 158 -0.85 -11.64 8.39
CA PRO A 158 -1.17 -11.49 6.97
C PRO A 158 -0.28 -12.34 6.06
N TYR A 159 0.77 -12.97 6.55
CA TYR A 159 1.79 -13.66 5.74
C TYR A 159 1.34 -15.08 5.38
N LEU A 160 0.33 -15.18 4.49
CA LEU A 160 -0.30 -16.44 4.08
C LEU A 160 0.15 -16.92 2.70
N GLY A 161 0.83 -16.09 1.94
CA GLY A 161 1.27 -16.38 0.57
C GLY A 161 2.46 -17.33 0.49
N PRO A 162 3.05 -17.50 -0.69
CA PRO A 162 4.16 -18.41 -0.93
C PRO A 162 5.44 -17.97 -0.17
N LYS A 163 6.26 -18.99 0.15
CA LYS A 163 7.61 -18.85 0.73
C LYS A 163 8.58 -19.64 -0.13
N PHE A 164 9.80 -19.16 -0.26
CA PHE A 164 10.90 -19.80 -0.98
C PHE A 164 12.06 -20.05 -0.02
N SER A 165 12.73 -21.20 -0.17
CA SER A 165 13.91 -21.53 0.62
C SER A 165 15.17 -20.88 0.05
N ASN A 166 16.21 -20.77 0.86
CA ASN A 166 17.52 -20.36 0.40
C ASN A 166 18.04 -21.25 -0.74
N ASP A 167 17.76 -22.55 -0.70
CA ASP A 167 18.19 -23.49 -1.75
C ASP A 167 17.49 -23.20 -3.08
N ASN A 168 16.18 -22.91 -3.06
CA ASN A 168 15.45 -22.52 -4.28
C ASN A 168 16.00 -21.21 -4.89
N ILE A 169 16.37 -20.27 -4.02
CA ILE A 169 16.93 -18.98 -4.44
C ILE A 169 18.31 -19.18 -5.02
N LEU A 170 19.17 -19.96 -4.35
CA LEU A 170 20.53 -20.24 -4.84
C LEU A 170 20.51 -20.98 -6.19
N GLU A 171 19.63 -21.98 -6.35
CA GLU A 171 19.46 -22.69 -7.62
C GLU A 171 19.06 -21.72 -8.74
N MET A 172 18.10 -20.81 -8.48
CA MET A 172 17.69 -19.80 -9.43
C MET A 172 18.84 -18.83 -9.78
N LEU A 173 19.54 -18.27 -8.78
CA LEU A 173 20.66 -17.36 -9.00
C LEU A 173 21.77 -18.01 -9.80
N THR A 174 22.12 -19.26 -9.48
CA THR A 174 23.12 -20.04 -10.21
C THR A 174 22.72 -20.27 -11.66
N SER A 175 21.44 -20.64 -11.91
CA SER A 175 20.93 -20.86 -13.27
C SER A 175 20.90 -19.60 -14.13
N MET A 176 20.81 -18.44 -13.49
CA MET A 176 20.81 -17.12 -14.14
C MET A 176 22.20 -16.48 -14.19
N GLU A 177 23.23 -17.14 -13.69
CA GLU A 177 24.61 -16.62 -13.59
C GLU A 177 24.66 -15.27 -12.84
N ILE A 178 23.82 -15.10 -11.78
CA ILE A 178 23.79 -13.90 -10.97
C ILE A 178 24.66 -14.13 -9.73
N GLU A 179 25.68 -13.29 -9.55
CA GLU A 179 26.49 -13.26 -8.35
C GLU A 179 25.72 -12.60 -7.19
N ALA A 180 25.86 -13.14 -5.98
CA ALA A 180 25.27 -12.62 -4.78
C ALA A 180 26.19 -12.82 -3.57
N LEU A 181 26.15 -11.90 -2.62
CA LEU A 181 26.75 -12.10 -1.31
C LEU A 181 25.88 -13.09 -0.53
N ASP A 182 26.49 -14.14 0.01
CA ASP A 182 25.82 -15.23 0.73
C ASP A 182 26.02 -15.08 2.23
N PHE A 183 24.93 -14.84 2.96
CA PHE A 183 24.93 -14.64 4.41
C PHE A 183 24.19 -15.74 5.18
N ARG A 184 23.99 -16.92 4.59
CA ARG A 184 23.26 -18.05 5.25
C ARG A 184 23.87 -18.45 6.60
N GLU A 185 25.17 -18.27 6.76
CA GLU A 185 25.92 -18.63 7.99
C GLU A 185 26.30 -17.40 8.83
N ASP A 186 25.97 -16.18 8.38
CA ASP A 186 26.35 -14.92 9.05
C ASP A 186 25.18 -13.95 9.16
N ARG A 187 24.31 -14.20 10.13
CA ARG A 187 23.12 -13.37 10.38
C ARG A 187 23.44 -11.94 10.82
N GLU A 188 24.48 -11.80 11.66
CA GLU A 188 24.88 -10.49 12.17
C GLU A 188 25.50 -9.63 11.06
N GLY A 189 26.41 -10.17 10.27
CA GLY A 189 26.97 -9.49 9.10
C GLY A 189 25.91 -9.15 8.05
N PHE A 190 24.89 -9.99 7.88
CA PHE A 190 23.76 -9.70 7.01
C PHE A 190 23.02 -8.41 7.42
N GLU A 191 22.61 -8.32 8.68
CA GLU A 191 21.85 -7.16 9.17
C GLU A 191 22.72 -5.89 9.17
N GLN A 192 23.99 -5.98 9.57
CA GLN A 192 24.94 -4.85 9.53
C GLN A 192 25.14 -4.32 8.12
N THR A 193 25.34 -5.21 7.15
CA THR A 193 25.52 -4.83 5.73
C THR A 193 24.29 -4.08 5.20
N ILE A 194 23.07 -4.57 5.48
CA ILE A 194 21.84 -3.91 5.04
C ILE A 194 21.67 -2.54 5.71
N VAL A 195 21.96 -2.43 7.01
CA VAL A 195 21.89 -1.16 7.75
C VAL A 195 22.86 -0.14 7.17
N GLU A 196 24.11 -0.53 6.89
CA GLU A 196 25.10 0.35 6.24
C GLU A 196 24.63 0.82 4.87
N MET A 197 24.04 -0.07 4.05
CA MET A 197 23.48 0.28 2.77
C MET A 197 22.35 1.29 2.89
N LEU A 198 21.42 1.11 3.85
CA LEU A 198 20.32 2.04 4.11
C LEU A 198 20.84 3.42 4.56
N ILE A 199 21.82 3.47 5.49
CA ILE A 199 22.45 4.73 5.95
C ILE A 199 23.15 5.46 4.80
N ASN A 200 23.74 4.72 3.88
CA ASN A 200 24.35 5.26 2.65
C ASN A 200 23.32 5.65 1.57
N GLY A 201 22.04 5.69 1.91
CA GLY A 201 20.97 6.13 1.04
C GLY A 201 20.59 5.15 -0.06
N LYS A 202 20.94 3.86 0.06
CA LYS A 202 20.53 2.83 -0.91
C LYS A 202 19.05 2.51 -0.78
N VAL A 203 18.40 2.28 -1.92
CA VAL A 203 17.05 1.76 -2.03
C VAL A 203 17.12 0.24 -2.15
N ILE A 204 16.45 -0.48 -1.27
CA ILE A 204 16.55 -1.93 -1.15
C ILE A 204 15.23 -2.61 -1.51
N GLY A 205 15.25 -3.54 -2.46
CA GLY A 205 14.19 -4.51 -2.69
C GLY A 205 14.29 -5.62 -1.64
N TRP A 206 13.32 -5.73 -0.75
CA TRP A 206 13.31 -6.63 0.39
C TRP A 206 12.31 -7.77 0.16
N PHE A 207 12.82 -8.99 -0.03
CA PHE A 207 12.05 -10.20 -0.28
C PHE A 207 12.35 -11.23 0.80
N GLN A 208 11.42 -11.42 1.74
CA GLN A 208 11.62 -12.23 2.94
C GLN A 208 10.39 -13.06 3.31
N GLY A 209 10.59 -14.31 3.70
CA GLY A 209 9.55 -15.15 4.27
C GLY A 209 8.32 -15.37 3.37
N ARG A 210 7.16 -15.55 3.99
CA ARG A 210 5.89 -15.71 3.28
C ARG A 210 5.37 -14.35 2.80
N MET A 211 4.84 -14.32 1.57
CA MET A 211 4.20 -13.13 1.00
C MET A 211 2.97 -12.73 1.81
N GLU A 212 2.71 -11.44 1.89
CA GLU A 212 1.49 -10.87 2.47
C GLU A 212 0.25 -11.22 1.64
N PHE A 213 -0.86 -11.51 2.31
CA PHE A 213 -2.18 -11.64 1.70
C PHE A 213 -2.94 -10.32 1.84
N GLY A 214 -3.09 -9.61 0.74
CA GLY A 214 -3.73 -8.29 0.71
C GLY A 214 -3.00 -7.31 -0.21
N PRO A 215 -3.53 -6.07 -0.35
CA PRO A 215 -3.03 -5.09 -1.31
C PRO A 215 -1.83 -4.29 -0.82
N ARG A 216 -1.31 -4.57 0.38
CA ARG A 216 -0.21 -3.82 1.00
C ARG A 216 1.01 -4.69 1.21
N ALA A 217 2.17 -4.16 0.87
CA ALA A 217 3.43 -4.74 1.31
C ALA A 217 3.66 -4.39 2.79
N LEU A 218 3.92 -5.40 3.59
CA LEU A 218 4.03 -5.30 5.06
C LEU A 218 5.39 -5.81 5.57
N GLY A 219 6.43 -5.73 4.74
CA GLY A 219 7.79 -6.11 5.13
C GLY A 219 8.19 -7.53 4.71
N ALA A 220 7.45 -8.17 3.77
CA ALA A 220 7.87 -9.42 3.14
C ALA A 220 8.14 -9.26 1.64
N ARG A 221 7.39 -8.39 0.95
CA ARG A 221 7.57 -8.03 -0.47
C ARG A 221 7.61 -6.50 -0.58
N SER A 222 8.65 -5.90 -0.03
CA SER A 222 8.74 -4.46 0.21
C SER A 222 9.92 -3.83 -0.52
N ILE A 223 9.80 -2.54 -0.81
CA ILE A 223 10.95 -1.67 -1.07
C ILE A 223 11.13 -0.83 0.18
N ILE A 224 12.34 -0.83 0.72
CA ILE A 224 12.70 -0.13 1.95
C ILE A 224 13.81 0.89 1.70
N ALA A 225 13.82 1.96 2.47
CA ALA A 225 14.83 3.02 2.41
C ALA A 225 14.85 3.83 3.71
N ASP A 226 15.89 4.64 3.89
CA ASP A 226 16.00 5.58 5.02
C ASP A 226 15.02 6.74 4.83
N PRO A 227 14.09 7.00 5.78
CA PRO A 227 13.10 8.08 5.67
C PRO A 227 13.65 9.48 5.91
N ARG A 228 14.87 9.61 6.45
CA ARG A 228 15.48 10.88 6.90
C ARG A 228 16.03 11.72 5.75
N ASP A 229 16.37 11.09 4.61
CA ASP A 229 16.87 11.79 3.43
C ASP A 229 15.73 12.55 2.73
N PRO A 230 15.82 13.89 2.60
CA PRO A 230 14.82 14.71 1.93
C PRO A 230 14.61 14.36 0.45
N SER A 231 15.63 13.85 -0.23
CA SER A 231 15.56 13.47 -1.65
C SER A 231 14.91 12.09 -1.87
N MET A 232 14.82 11.25 -0.83
CA MET A 232 14.40 9.85 -0.94
C MET A 232 12.99 9.70 -1.51
N ARG A 233 12.05 10.57 -1.09
CA ARG A 233 10.68 10.54 -1.63
C ARG A 233 10.65 10.73 -3.15
N ASP A 234 11.36 11.75 -3.63
CA ASP A 234 11.35 12.09 -5.04
C ASP A 234 12.11 11.04 -5.86
N ARG A 235 13.21 10.51 -5.31
CA ARG A 235 13.97 9.39 -5.89
C ARG A 235 13.11 8.13 -6.04
N LEU A 236 12.40 7.71 -4.99
CA LEU A 236 11.53 6.54 -5.03
C LEU A 236 10.35 6.73 -6.01
N ASN A 237 9.75 7.93 -6.07
CA ASN A 237 8.67 8.20 -7.02
C ASN A 237 9.17 8.23 -8.47
N ALA A 238 10.33 8.81 -8.75
CA ALA A 238 10.87 8.94 -10.10
C ALA A 238 11.47 7.64 -10.63
N LEU A 239 12.39 7.03 -9.86
CA LEU A 239 13.24 5.93 -10.36
C LEU A 239 12.60 4.55 -10.18
N VAL A 240 11.79 4.37 -9.15
CA VAL A 240 11.21 3.07 -8.82
C VAL A 240 9.73 3.01 -9.20
N LYS A 241 8.95 3.96 -8.73
CA LYS A 241 7.50 3.93 -8.91
C LYS A 241 7.03 4.57 -10.20
N LYS A 242 7.85 5.39 -10.84
CA LYS A 242 7.51 6.11 -12.09
C LYS A 242 6.12 6.75 -12.01
N ARG A 243 5.85 7.48 -10.92
CA ARG A 243 4.54 8.06 -10.59
C ARG A 243 4.66 9.50 -10.09
N GLU A 244 3.54 10.14 -9.86
CA GLU A 244 3.46 11.54 -9.44
C GLU A 244 4.09 11.75 -8.05
N GLY A 245 4.89 12.80 -7.90
CA GLY A 245 5.68 13.12 -6.70
C GLY A 245 4.85 13.51 -5.46
N PHE A 246 3.54 13.79 -5.62
CA PHE A 246 2.69 14.13 -4.48
C PHE A 246 2.37 12.92 -3.57
N ARG A 247 2.58 11.69 -4.03
CA ARG A 247 2.26 10.49 -3.26
C ARG A 247 3.30 10.25 -2.16
N PRO A 248 2.92 10.24 -0.87
CA PRO A 248 3.82 9.90 0.21
C PRO A 248 4.09 8.39 0.25
N PHE A 249 5.15 8.02 0.97
CA PHE A 249 5.41 6.62 1.32
C PHE A 249 4.95 6.34 2.75
N ALA A 250 4.73 5.06 3.05
CA ALA A 250 4.35 4.63 4.39
C ALA A 250 5.60 4.41 5.24
N PRO A 251 5.60 4.83 6.52
CA PRO A 251 6.59 4.38 7.48
C PRO A 251 6.23 2.97 7.98
N ALA A 252 7.24 2.10 8.09
CA ALA A 252 7.22 0.94 8.97
C ALA A 252 8.08 1.24 10.18
N LEU A 253 7.57 0.97 11.37
CA LEU A 253 8.28 1.29 12.62
C LEU A 253 8.09 0.20 13.66
N LEU A 254 9.05 0.14 14.59
CA LEU A 254 8.96 -0.70 15.77
C LEU A 254 7.72 -0.33 16.58
N GLU A 255 6.87 -1.32 16.91
CA GLU A 255 5.63 -1.07 17.66
C GLU A 255 5.91 -0.51 19.03
N GLU A 256 6.96 -0.99 19.72
CA GLU A 256 7.38 -0.54 21.03
C GLU A 256 7.87 0.92 21.05
N GLU A 257 8.27 1.48 19.91
CA GLU A 257 8.71 2.88 19.78
C GLU A 257 7.64 3.79 19.18
N ALA A 258 6.50 3.24 18.74
CA ALA A 258 5.51 3.98 17.96
C ALA A 258 4.97 5.23 18.69
N ALA A 259 4.70 5.15 19.99
CA ALA A 259 4.17 6.25 20.78
C ALA A 259 5.11 7.47 20.85
N ASN A 260 6.41 7.28 20.60
CA ASN A 260 7.40 8.36 20.61
C ASN A 260 7.46 9.15 19.29
N HIS A 261 6.84 8.61 18.22
CA HIS A 261 7.01 9.12 16.86
C HIS A 261 5.73 9.46 16.14
N ILE A 262 4.60 8.86 16.52
CA ILE A 262 3.31 9.05 15.88
C ILE A 262 2.18 9.14 16.90
N GLU A 263 1.14 9.93 16.59
CA GLU A 263 -0.08 10.00 17.39
C GLU A 263 -0.96 8.77 17.11
N LEU A 264 -0.68 7.67 17.79
CA LEU A 264 -1.39 6.41 17.57
C LEU A 264 -2.00 5.91 18.90
N SER A 265 -3.31 5.64 18.86
CA SER A 265 -4.04 5.10 20.03
C SER A 265 -4.03 3.57 20.12
N ILE A 266 -3.75 2.90 19.00
CA ILE A 266 -3.72 1.43 18.89
C ILE A 266 -2.69 1.01 17.84
N PRO A 267 -2.15 -0.22 17.91
CA PRO A 267 -1.31 -0.78 16.86
C PRO A 267 -1.98 -0.77 15.47
N THR A 268 -1.21 -0.50 14.42
CA THR A 268 -1.67 -0.51 13.03
C THR A 268 -0.77 -1.38 12.14
N PRO A 269 -0.81 -2.70 12.27
CA PRO A 269 0.10 -3.59 11.55
C PRO A 269 -0.18 -3.67 10.04
N PHE A 270 -1.34 -3.19 9.55
CA PHE A 270 -1.80 -3.40 8.18
C PHE A 270 -1.90 -2.12 7.34
N MET A 271 -1.36 -0.98 7.79
CA MET A 271 -1.44 0.30 7.06
C MET A 271 -2.88 0.75 6.76
N LEU A 272 -3.83 0.51 7.66
CA LEU A 272 -5.26 0.78 7.47
C LEU A 272 -5.75 2.07 8.14
N GLU A 273 -4.86 2.81 8.77
CA GLU A 273 -5.15 4.09 9.42
C GLU A 273 -4.12 5.16 9.07
N THR A 274 -4.51 6.42 9.24
CA THR A 274 -3.60 7.56 9.22
C THR A 274 -3.46 8.14 10.62
N CYS A 275 -2.31 8.76 10.89
CA CYS A 275 -2.06 9.50 12.12
C CYS A 275 -1.10 10.66 11.86
N GLN A 276 -0.97 11.57 12.82
CA GLN A 276 0.02 12.64 12.75
C GLN A 276 1.40 12.12 13.17
N ILE A 277 2.43 12.63 12.51
CA ILE A 277 3.82 12.42 12.95
C ILE A 277 4.10 13.43 14.06
N THR A 278 4.50 12.92 15.23
CA THR A 278 4.88 13.70 16.42
C THR A 278 6.37 13.60 16.73
N SER A 279 7.11 12.89 15.90
CA SER A 279 8.53 12.62 16.05
C SER A 279 9.36 13.92 16.06
N ASN A 280 10.40 13.95 16.89
CA ASN A 280 11.45 14.98 16.83
C ASN A 280 12.45 14.74 15.69
N LEU A 281 12.38 13.59 15.01
CA LEU A 281 13.20 13.27 13.86
C LEU A 281 12.63 13.93 12.61
N SER A 282 13.50 14.36 11.69
CA SER A 282 13.11 14.77 10.35
C SER A 282 12.84 13.52 9.49
N LEU A 283 11.59 13.34 9.04
CA LEU A 283 11.12 12.16 8.31
C LEU A 283 10.43 12.54 6.98
N PRO A 284 11.10 13.32 6.11
CA PRO A 284 10.46 13.92 4.93
C PRO A 284 9.94 12.91 3.91
N ALA A 285 10.54 11.72 3.82
CA ALA A 285 10.11 10.70 2.85
C ALA A 285 8.77 10.06 3.21
N VAL A 286 8.36 10.07 4.48
CA VAL A 286 7.14 9.41 4.98
C VAL A 286 6.11 10.37 5.56
N THR A 287 6.44 11.67 5.62
CA THR A 287 5.53 12.74 6.09
C THR A 287 4.78 13.34 4.92
N HIS A 288 3.46 13.32 4.99
CA HIS A 288 2.60 13.97 4.01
C HIS A 288 2.55 15.50 4.25
N VAL A 289 2.03 16.28 3.28
CA VAL A 289 1.97 17.76 3.35
C VAL A 289 1.13 18.30 4.51
N ASP A 290 0.22 17.51 5.05
CA ASP A 290 -0.61 17.83 6.22
C ASP A 290 -0.03 17.30 7.54
N GLY A 291 1.22 16.82 7.53
CA GLY A 291 1.90 16.22 8.70
C GLY A 291 1.48 14.78 9.00
N SER A 292 0.55 14.21 8.25
CA SER A 292 0.08 12.84 8.46
C SER A 292 0.99 11.79 7.82
N CYS A 293 0.85 10.54 8.30
CA CYS A 293 1.40 9.35 7.67
C CYS A 293 0.40 8.19 7.74
N ARG A 294 0.71 7.11 7.03
CA ARG A 294 -0.02 5.83 7.08
C ARG A 294 0.94 4.75 7.59
N PRO A 295 1.10 4.59 8.89
CA PRO A 295 2.12 3.74 9.46
C PRO A 295 1.78 2.26 9.41
N GLN A 296 2.85 1.45 9.48
CA GLN A 296 2.81 0.05 9.84
C GLN A 296 3.58 -0.13 11.15
N THR A 297 2.92 -0.60 12.21
CA THR A 297 3.63 -1.08 13.41
C THR A 297 4.10 -2.51 13.20
N VAL A 298 5.34 -2.81 13.56
CA VAL A 298 6.00 -4.10 13.34
C VAL A 298 6.40 -4.70 14.67
N THR A 299 5.98 -5.95 14.92
CA THR A 299 6.34 -6.73 16.11
C THR A 299 7.24 -7.91 15.75
N ALA A 300 8.03 -8.38 16.71
CA ALA A 300 8.85 -9.57 16.56
C ALA A 300 8.02 -10.84 16.33
N ASP A 301 6.82 -10.90 16.90
CA ASP A 301 5.93 -12.07 16.78
C ASP A 301 5.36 -12.24 15.38
N THR A 302 5.00 -11.13 14.70
CA THR A 302 4.35 -11.19 13.39
C THR A 302 5.34 -11.19 12.23
N ASN A 303 6.44 -10.42 12.34
CA ASN A 303 7.49 -10.37 11.32
C ASN A 303 8.88 -10.24 11.95
N PRO A 304 9.47 -11.34 12.48
CA PRO A 304 10.73 -11.30 13.21
C PRO A 304 11.90 -10.77 12.39
N LYS A 305 12.00 -11.10 11.09
CA LYS A 305 13.12 -10.64 10.25
C LYS A 305 13.05 -9.13 10.01
N PHE A 306 11.88 -8.59 9.75
CA PHE A 306 11.72 -7.16 9.49
C PHE A 306 11.83 -6.34 10.78
N HIS A 307 11.33 -6.88 11.91
CA HIS A 307 11.52 -6.29 13.23
C HIS A 307 13.00 -6.23 13.60
N SER A 308 13.76 -7.31 13.40
CA SER A 308 15.20 -7.36 13.66
C SER A 308 15.96 -6.31 12.85
N LEU A 309 15.66 -6.17 11.56
CA LEU A 309 16.26 -5.14 10.72
C LEU A 309 15.93 -3.72 11.21
N LEU A 310 14.67 -3.45 11.56
CA LEU A 310 14.25 -2.16 12.13
C LEU A 310 15.00 -1.87 13.44
N LYS A 311 15.19 -2.89 14.28
CA LYS A 311 15.94 -2.76 15.55
C LYS A 311 17.42 -2.49 15.32
N ALA A 312 18.04 -3.18 14.37
CA ALA A 312 19.43 -2.95 13.98
C ALA A 312 19.61 -1.52 13.42
N PHE A 313 18.70 -1.07 12.56
CA PHE A 313 18.70 0.29 12.03
C PHE A 313 18.51 1.34 13.13
N TYR A 314 17.59 1.09 14.08
CA TYR A 314 17.38 1.95 15.25
C TYR A 314 18.64 2.07 16.12
N ASN A 315 19.29 0.96 16.41
CA ASN A 315 20.51 0.94 17.20
C ASN A 315 21.65 1.76 16.54
N ALA A 316 21.76 1.72 15.23
CA ALA A 316 22.78 2.45 14.48
C ALA A 316 22.45 3.95 14.27
N THR A 317 21.16 4.33 14.26
CA THR A 317 20.74 5.66 13.77
C THR A 317 19.88 6.43 14.75
N ASN A 318 19.42 5.84 15.84
CA ASN A 318 18.35 6.33 16.72
C ASN A 318 17.02 6.61 16.00
N CYS A 319 16.78 6.02 14.81
CA CYS A 319 15.55 6.11 14.05
C CYS A 319 14.90 4.73 13.94
N PRO A 320 13.78 4.46 14.61
CA PRO A 320 13.11 3.15 14.58
C PRO A 320 12.19 2.99 13.37
N ILE A 321 12.40 3.77 12.30
CA ILE A 321 11.49 3.93 11.18
C ILE A 321 12.21 3.72 9.86
N LEU A 322 11.63 2.93 8.95
CA LEU A 322 12.02 2.81 7.55
C LEU A 322 10.86 3.20 6.63
N VAL A 323 11.17 3.66 5.43
CA VAL A 323 10.20 3.69 4.32
C VAL A 323 9.79 2.26 4.03
N ASN A 324 8.48 2.00 3.87
CA ASN A 324 7.95 0.75 3.36
C ASN A 324 6.95 1.00 2.22
N THR A 325 7.25 0.47 1.04
CA THR A 325 6.33 0.50 -0.09
C THR A 325 6.34 -0.85 -0.82
N SER A 326 5.31 -1.12 -1.62
CA SER A 326 5.19 -2.38 -2.36
C SER A 326 6.38 -2.64 -3.26
N PHE A 327 6.85 -3.89 -3.32
CA PHE A 327 7.93 -4.28 -4.24
C PHE A 327 7.34 -4.54 -5.64
N ASN A 328 7.24 -3.49 -6.42
CA ASN A 328 6.80 -3.49 -7.82
C ASN A 328 7.18 -2.15 -8.46
N VAL A 329 7.21 -2.10 -9.78
CA VAL A 329 7.18 -0.86 -10.55
C VAL A 329 5.74 -0.51 -10.96
N ARG A 330 5.54 0.64 -11.60
CA ARG A 330 4.22 1.09 -12.07
C ARG A 330 3.63 0.09 -13.06
N GLY A 331 2.34 -0.22 -12.88
CA GLY A 331 1.59 -1.12 -13.77
C GLY A 331 1.77 -2.62 -13.46
N GLU A 332 2.66 -2.97 -12.54
CA GLU A 332 2.90 -4.36 -12.16
C GLU A 332 2.26 -4.71 -10.80
N PRO A 333 1.85 -5.98 -10.60
CA PRO A 333 1.50 -6.48 -9.27
C PRO A 333 2.75 -6.51 -8.36
N ILE A 334 2.52 -6.68 -7.05
CA ILE A 334 3.60 -6.94 -6.09
C ILE A 334 4.29 -8.26 -6.49
N VAL A 335 5.62 -8.27 -6.47
CA VAL A 335 6.42 -9.47 -6.79
C VAL A 335 5.99 -10.64 -5.90
N CYS A 336 5.78 -11.81 -6.50
CA CYS A 336 5.36 -13.02 -5.80
C CYS A 336 6.53 -13.99 -5.61
N THR A 337 7.31 -14.21 -6.67
CA THR A 337 8.42 -15.16 -6.72
C THR A 337 9.78 -14.45 -6.66
N PRO A 338 10.88 -15.16 -6.32
CA PRO A 338 12.23 -14.60 -6.44
C PRO A 338 12.56 -14.13 -7.86
N LEU A 339 12.06 -14.83 -8.88
CA LEU A 339 12.23 -14.42 -10.27
C LEU A 339 11.55 -13.07 -10.59
N ASP A 340 10.31 -12.86 -10.07
CA ASP A 340 9.63 -11.57 -10.21
C ASP A 340 10.43 -10.45 -9.54
N ALA A 341 11.03 -10.75 -8.36
CA ALA A 341 11.87 -9.79 -7.64
C ALA A 341 13.13 -9.41 -8.44
N VAL A 342 13.81 -10.40 -9.03
CA VAL A 342 14.99 -10.16 -9.89
C VAL A 342 14.61 -9.35 -11.12
N ARG A 343 13.50 -9.67 -11.77
CA ARG A 343 12.96 -8.92 -12.92
C ARG A 343 12.64 -7.48 -12.55
N CYS A 344 11.89 -7.27 -11.48
CA CYS A 344 11.54 -5.94 -10.99
C CYS A 344 12.79 -5.13 -10.61
N PHE A 345 13.78 -5.75 -9.98
CA PHE A 345 15.09 -5.16 -9.68
C PHE A 345 15.80 -4.71 -10.96
N GLY A 346 15.90 -5.57 -11.98
CA GLY A 346 16.52 -5.24 -13.27
C GLY A 346 15.94 -3.99 -13.93
N ASN A 347 14.60 -3.84 -13.88
CA ASN A 347 13.84 -2.77 -14.55
C ASN A 347 13.59 -1.50 -13.74
N SER A 348 14.03 -1.47 -12.51
CA SER A 348 13.81 -0.35 -11.59
C SER A 348 15.09 0.37 -11.23
N GLY A 349 15.00 1.50 -10.56
CA GLY A 349 16.14 2.20 -9.95
C GLY A 349 16.48 1.72 -8.53
N ILE A 350 16.13 0.48 -8.17
CA ILE A 350 16.53 -0.13 -6.89
C ILE A 350 18.03 -0.42 -6.91
N ASP A 351 18.75 -0.11 -5.84
CA ASP A 351 20.21 -0.26 -5.79
C ASP A 351 20.64 -1.67 -5.35
N VAL A 352 19.86 -2.28 -4.49
CA VAL A 352 20.17 -3.57 -3.83
C VAL A 352 18.92 -4.44 -3.81
N LEU A 353 19.08 -5.72 -4.13
CA LEU A 353 18.04 -6.74 -3.96
C LEU A 353 18.46 -7.70 -2.85
N VAL A 354 17.59 -7.88 -1.88
CA VAL A 354 17.73 -8.87 -0.81
C VAL A 354 16.73 -10.00 -1.03
N LEU A 355 17.20 -11.21 -1.25
CA LEU A 355 16.41 -12.44 -1.40
C LEU A 355 16.74 -13.41 -0.28
N GLU A 356 15.91 -13.47 0.76
CA GLU A 356 16.20 -14.19 2.00
C GLU A 356 17.60 -13.80 2.53
N ASP A 357 18.56 -14.69 2.56
CA ASP A 357 19.89 -14.46 3.10
C ASP A 357 20.93 -14.12 2.00
N PHE A 358 20.49 -13.75 0.79
CA PHE A 358 21.33 -13.32 -0.32
C PHE A 358 21.17 -11.83 -0.61
N ILE A 359 22.29 -11.13 -0.85
CA ILE A 359 22.31 -9.71 -1.20
C ILE A 359 22.93 -9.58 -2.59
N ILE A 360 22.24 -8.87 -3.49
CA ILE A 360 22.66 -8.59 -4.86
C ILE A 360 22.71 -7.06 -5.02
N GLU A 361 23.90 -6.52 -5.23
CA GLU A 361 24.05 -5.12 -5.62
C GLU A 361 23.88 -4.95 -7.14
N ARG A 362 23.34 -3.81 -7.54
CA ARG A 362 23.15 -3.52 -8.98
C ARG A 362 24.44 -3.62 -9.80
N THR A 363 25.57 -3.32 -9.18
CA THR A 363 26.90 -3.42 -9.78
C THR A 363 27.34 -4.85 -10.06
N MET A 364 26.68 -5.85 -9.44
CA MET A 364 26.94 -7.28 -9.68
C MET A 364 26.15 -7.83 -10.87
N LEU A 365 25.16 -7.08 -11.39
CA LEU A 365 24.41 -7.48 -12.56
C LEU A 365 25.22 -7.19 -13.83
N SER A 366 25.31 -8.17 -14.74
CA SER A 366 25.92 -7.94 -16.04
C SER A 366 25.12 -6.93 -16.88
N GLU A 367 25.82 -6.17 -17.77
CA GLU A 367 25.11 -5.29 -18.71
C GLU A 367 24.12 -6.06 -19.61
N ALA A 368 24.46 -7.31 -19.95
CA ALA A 368 23.60 -8.17 -20.74
C ALA A 368 22.29 -8.50 -20.00
N PHE A 369 22.36 -8.77 -18.69
CA PHE A 369 21.18 -9.01 -17.87
C PHE A 369 20.29 -7.77 -17.77
N SER A 370 20.86 -6.60 -17.53
CA SER A 370 20.11 -5.34 -17.45
C SER A 370 19.39 -5.03 -18.77
N LYS A 371 20.05 -5.25 -19.91
CA LYS A 371 19.45 -5.08 -21.23
C LYS A 371 18.37 -6.11 -21.54
N MET A 372 18.55 -7.37 -21.16
CA MET A 372 17.51 -8.41 -21.31
C MET A 372 16.28 -8.08 -20.47
N ALA A 373 16.46 -7.67 -19.23
CA ALA A 373 15.38 -7.25 -18.37
C ALA A 373 14.59 -6.08 -19.00
N GLU A 374 15.24 -5.07 -19.52
CA GLU A 374 14.59 -3.96 -20.25
C GLU A 374 13.81 -4.42 -21.50
N ILE A 375 14.35 -5.37 -22.26
CA ILE A 375 13.75 -5.87 -23.51
C ILE A 375 12.51 -6.74 -23.22
N GLU A 376 12.60 -7.70 -22.30
CA GLU A 376 11.46 -8.56 -21.95
C GLU A 376 10.26 -7.75 -21.44
N PHE A 377 10.49 -6.66 -20.71
CA PHE A 377 9.41 -5.82 -20.20
C PHE A 377 8.86 -4.82 -21.24
N SER A 378 9.63 -4.45 -22.25
CA SER A 378 9.06 -3.69 -23.38
C SER A 378 8.02 -4.51 -24.17
N PHE A 379 8.05 -5.85 -24.07
CA PHE A 379 7.08 -6.76 -24.66
C PHE A 379 5.88 -7.07 -23.76
N ILE A 380 5.95 -6.80 -22.45
CA ILE A 380 4.79 -6.86 -21.54
C ILE A 380 4.14 -5.48 -21.47
N GLN A 381 3.92 -4.85 -22.61
CA GLN A 381 2.86 -3.83 -22.66
C GLN A 381 1.53 -4.58 -22.53
N PRO A 382 0.61 -4.09 -21.69
CA PRO A 382 -0.74 -4.66 -21.66
C PRO A 382 -1.23 -4.69 -23.11
N PRO A 383 -1.92 -5.75 -23.54
CA PRO A 383 -2.41 -5.86 -24.90
C PRO A 383 -3.16 -4.56 -25.21
N GLN A 384 -2.79 -3.91 -26.30
CA GLN A 384 -3.57 -2.78 -26.80
C GLN A 384 -5.01 -3.26 -26.91
N ASP A 385 -5.94 -2.48 -26.37
CA ASP A 385 -7.34 -2.81 -26.43
C ASP A 385 -7.71 -3.14 -27.89
N LEU A 386 -8.01 -4.41 -28.12
CA LEU A 386 -8.37 -4.92 -29.45
C LEU A 386 -9.62 -4.23 -30.03
N PHE A 387 -10.37 -3.49 -29.20
CA PHE A 387 -11.61 -2.84 -29.58
C PHE A 387 -11.51 -1.32 -29.77
N THR A 388 -10.58 -0.63 -29.13
CA THR A 388 -10.54 0.84 -29.14
C THR A 388 -9.17 1.44 -29.46
N GLY A 389 -8.10 0.65 -29.55
CA GLY A 389 -6.73 1.15 -29.75
C GLY A 389 -6.16 1.92 -28.56
N GLN A 390 -6.84 1.89 -27.40
CA GLN A 390 -6.37 2.48 -26.15
C GLN A 390 -5.82 1.39 -25.23
N SER A 391 -4.73 1.68 -24.54
CA SER A 391 -4.11 0.71 -23.62
C SER A 391 -4.98 0.45 -22.40
N ILE A 392 -5.07 -0.80 -21.97
CA ILE A 392 -5.78 -1.27 -20.75
C ILE A 392 -5.20 -0.70 -19.45
N GLU A 393 -4.14 0.11 -19.49
CA GLU A 393 -3.52 0.74 -18.31
C GLU A 393 -4.51 1.50 -17.40
N ALA A 394 -5.66 1.90 -17.91
CA ALA A 394 -6.69 2.62 -17.15
C ALA A 394 -7.42 1.75 -16.11
N ILE A 395 -7.40 0.43 -16.22
CA ILE A 395 -8.19 -0.45 -15.35
C ILE A 395 -7.49 -0.77 -14.02
N TYR A 396 -6.17 -0.71 -13.98
CA TYR A 396 -5.38 -1.09 -12.79
C TYR A 396 -4.93 0.05 -11.88
N THR A 397 -5.31 1.30 -12.17
CA THR A 397 -4.92 2.47 -11.36
C THR A 397 -5.83 2.76 -10.16
N PHE A 398 -6.80 1.91 -9.85
CA PHE A 398 -7.71 2.06 -8.69
C PHE A 398 -7.32 1.24 -7.45
N ILE A 399 -6.09 0.74 -7.36
CA ILE A 399 -5.61 0.07 -6.14
C ILE A 399 -4.65 0.98 -5.37
#